data_f9012ac240431c8fe0719131b376ba90
#
_entry.id   f9012ac240431c8fe0719131b376ba90
#
_cell.length_a   1.000
_cell.length_b   1.000
_cell.length_c   1.000
_cell.angle_alpha   90.00
_cell.angle_beta   90.00
_cell.angle_gamma   90.00
#
_symmetry.space_group_name_H-M   'P 1'
#
loop_
_entity.id
_entity.type
_entity.pdbx_description
1 polymer ?
#
loop_
_entity_poly.entity_id
_entity_poly.type
_entity_poly.pdbx_seq_one_letter_code
_entity_poly.pdbx_strand_id
1 'polypeptide(L)'
;MLAEKNIRVVVRGAGDLASGVIAKLYRSGFEVAALECEKPSSIRRTVSFSEAVYQKEVTVEGITAKLADEENAEDILAEGKVPVLVDPEGEWIESWKPQIVVDAILAKKNLGTRMDMAEITIGLGPGFEAGVDVHAVIETKRGHSLGRIYYQGTAIPNTGIPGKIAGYAKERVIYAPVEGTLRSCAAIGDAVKKGQMIATIGGHPVNASIDGILRGILPDGFRVREGFKMADIDPRPLGGQECSSISDKARCIAGGVLEAILYLRQGRDRKNGAEKPEFSLISMLKIRPEKHRLIAVVGAGGKTTMIYELARELKKAGYRAVVTTTTHMYKEGRYGFVPVGNGVSGEKLTGVSPEVPRGMLETYDVILVEADGSHGFPLKCPASFEPVIPVETDLVIGVAGASAVGKSFREKCHRSWTACQSLGRLPEDLITEQDVIRCLTEKFGQKKNVDCEYRYVVNQAEVLSKKQMERLLYFQKSQTDIGVVISFSMERWYNS
;
A
#
# COMPACT_ATOMS: atom_id res chain seq x y z
N MET A 1 -9.60 23.61 2.80
CA MET A 1 -10.29 23.47 1.51
C MET A 1 -10.71 22.00 1.40
N LEU A 2 -11.86 21.65 2.01
CA LEU A 2 -12.47 20.32 2.04
C LEU A 2 -13.93 20.53 1.61
N ALA A 3 -14.12 20.78 0.31
CA ALA A 3 -15.42 20.84 -0.32
C ALA A 3 -15.52 19.71 -1.35
N GLU A 4 -15.33 18.48 -0.90
CA GLU A 4 -15.79 17.30 -1.61
C GLU A 4 -16.87 16.64 -0.76
N LYS A 5 -17.92 16.14 -1.45
CA LYS A 5 -19.07 15.43 -0.89
C LYS A 5 -18.69 14.63 0.34
N ASN A 6 -19.54 14.66 1.37
CA ASN A 6 -19.42 13.90 2.61
C ASN A 6 -18.94 12.47 2.34
N ILE A 7 -17.77 12.13 2.89
CA ILE A 7 -17.16 10.83 2.67
C ILE A 7 -17.82 9.83 3.60
N ARG A 8 -18.40 8.80 3.02
CA ARG A 8 -19.14 7.75 3.72
C ARG A 8 -18.21 6.65 4.22
N VAL A 9 -18.33 6.34 5.50
CA VAL A 9 -17.53 5.28 6.16
C VAL A 9 -18.47 4.30 6.85
N VAL A 10 -18.31 3.02 6.56
CA VAL A 10 -18.91 1.94 7.37
C VAL A 10 -17.85 1.38 8.30
N VAL A 11 -18.23 1.29 9.59
CA VAL A 11 -17.43 0.58 10.60
C VAL A 11 -18.17 -0.72 10.95
N ARG A 12 -17.58 -1.87 10.61
CA ARG A 12 -18.09 -3.19 11.02
C ARG A 12 -17.71 -3.43 12.46
N GLY A 13 -18.72 -3.51 13.33
CA GLY A 13 -18.60 -3.51 14.79
C GLY A 13 -18.78 -2.12 15.41
N ALA A 14 -19.42 -2.05 16.58
CA ALA A 14 -19.67 -0.82 17.34
C ALA A 14 -19.25 -0.94 18.82
N GLY A 15 -18.39 -1.92 19.16
CA GLY A 15 -17.87 -2.12 20.52
C GLY A 15 -16.85 -1.05 20.94
N ASP A 16 -16.20 -1.22 22.11
CA ASP A 16 -15.25 -0.26 22.73
C ASP A 16 -14.21 0.32 21.74
N LEU A 17 -13.49 -0.53 21.03
CA LEU A 17 -12.44 -0.05 20.11
C LEU A 17 -13.03 0.56 18.83
N ALA A 18 -14.08 -0.03 18.30
CA ALA A 18 -14.84 0.49 17.16
C ALA A 18 -15.40 1.89 17.47
N SER A 19 -15.91 2.10 18.68
CA SER A 19 -16.45 3.40 19.12
C SER A 19 -15.38 4.50 19.14
N GLY A 20 -14.13 4.15 19.47
CA GLY A 20 -13.01 5.06 19.33
C GLY A 20 -12.75 5.48 17.88
N VAL A 21 -12.87 4.54 16.95
CA VAL A 21 -12.74 4.79 15.49
C VAL A 21 -13.90 5.65 15.01
N ILE A 22 -15.15 5.27 15.31
CA ILE A 22 -16.36 6.01 14.95
C ILE A 22 -16.26 7.46 15.43
N ALA A 23 -15.94 7.67 16.72
CA ALA A 23 -15.82 9.00 17.31
C ALA A 23 -14.72 9.85 16.65
N LYS A 24 -13.57 9.25 16.32
CA LYS A 24 -12.48 9.94 15.64
C LYS A 24 -12.91 10.37 14.23
N LEU A 25 -13.50 9.47 13.45
CA LEU A 25 -13.90 9.74 12.07
C LEU A 25 -15.05 10.74 12.02
N TYR A 26 -16.06 10.60 12.89
CA TYR A 26 -17.16 11.56 13.02
C TYR A 26 -16.64 12.98 13.28
N ARG A 27 -15.77 13.15 14.30
CA ARG A 27 -15.17 14.46 14.62
C ARG A 27 -14.24 14.99 13.53
N SER A 28 -13.79 14.13 12.63
CA SER A 28 -12.98 14.50 11.46
C SER A 28 -13.82 14.84 10.23
N GLY A 29 -15.17 14.86 10.35
CA GLY A 29 -16.08 15.31 9.29
C GLY A 29 -16.50 14.22 8.30
N PHE A 30 -16.31 12.93 8.65
CA PHE A 30 -16.83 11.82 7.85
C PHE A 30 -18.29 11.53 8.21
N GLU A 31 -19.08 11.08 7.23
CA GLU A 31 -20.38 10.44 7.47
C GLU A 31 -20.12 8.99 7.87
N VAL A 32 -20.41 8.65 9.13
CA VAL A 32 -20.06 7.35 9.71
C VAL A 32 -21.32 6.58 10.06
N ALA A 33 -21.43 5.35 9.56
CA ALA A 33 -22.40 4.35 9.98
C ALA A 33 -21.69 3.14 10.59
N ALA A 34 -22.37 2.42 11.49
CA ALA A 34 -21.84 1.22 12.11
C ALA A 34 -22.74 0.01 11.84
N LEU A 35 -22.13 -1.16 11.63
CA LEU A 35 -22.83 -2.44 11.52
C LEU A 35 -22.50 -3.30 12.74
N GLU A 36 -23.51 -3.89 13.35
CA GLU A 36 -23.34 -4.67 14.57
C GLU A 36 -24.21 -5.95 14.52
N CYS A 37 -23.93 -6.89 15.39
CA CYS A 37 -24.77 -8.08 15.54
C CYS A 37 -26.01 -7.81 16.40
N GLU A 38 -26.99 -8.71 16.35
CA GLU A 38 -28.26 -8.62 17.12
C GLU A 38 -28.03 -8.57 18.65
N LYS A 39 -26.99 -9.25 19.12
CA LYS A 39 -26.65 -9.35 20.56
C LYS A 39 -25.20 -8.97 20.80
N PRO A 40 -24.87 -7.67 20.79
CA PRO A 40 -23.52 -7.19 21.07
C PRO A 40 -22.99 -7.67 22.43
N SER A 41 -21.73 -8.15 22.44
CA SER A 41 -21.07 -8.65 23.64
C SER A 41 -20.02 -7.71 24.22
N SER A 42 -20.15 -6.41 23.96
CA SER A 42 -19.25 -5.41 24.53
C SER A 42 -19.42 -5.32 26.04
N ILE A 43 -18.32 -5.49 26.78
CA ILE A 43 -18.38 -5.36 28.25
C ILE A 43 -18.24 -3.90 28.71
N ARG A 44 -17.55 -3.04 27.98
CA ARG A 44 -17.41 -1.62 28.27
C ARG A 44 -18.56 -0.84 27.64
N ARG A 45 -19.77 -1.14 28.09
CA ARG A 45 -21.02 -0.64 27.51
C ARG A 45 -21.17 0.88 27.51
N THR A 46 -20.68 1.52 28.55
CA THR A 46 -20.74 2.99 28.72
C THR A 46 -19.91 3.77 27.67
N VAL A 47 -19.08 3.10 26.91
CA VAL A 47 -18.25 3.69 25.83
C VAL A 47 -18.42 2.97 24.51
N SER A 48 -19.50 2.20 24.33
CA SER A 48 -19.75 1.38 23.15
C SER A 48 -21.02 1.82 22.44
N PHE A 49 -20.92 2.24 21.19
CA PHE A 49 -22.08 2.57 20.37
C PHE A 49 -22.97 1.35 20.08
N SER A 50 -22.45 0.13 20.24
CA SER A 50 -23.24 -1.10 20.17
C SER A 50 -24.42 -1.15 21.17
N GLU A 51 -24.38 -0.34 22.24
CA GLU A 51 -25.51 -0.21 23.17
C GLU A 51 -26.76 0.34 22.50
N ALA A 52 -26.68 1.05 21.39
CA ALA A 52 -27.82 1.49 20.62
C ALA A 52 -28.72 0.32 20.17
N VAL A 53 -28.16 -0.88 19.97
CA VAL A 53 -28.94 -2.09 19.66
C VAL A 53 -29.90 -2.44 20.79
N TYR A 54 -29.50 -2.25 22.06
CA TYR A 54 -30.32 -2.53 23.24
C TYR A 54 -31.18 -1.35 23.66
N GLN A 55 -30.62 -0.12 23.66
CA GLN A 55 -31.24 1.08 24.23
C GLN A 55 -31.94 1.98 23.20
N LYS A 56 -31.83 1.61 21.89
CA LYS A 56 -32.29 2.38 20.73
C LYS A 56 -31.43 3.61 20.43
N GLU A 57 -30.91 4.29 21.42
CA GLU A 57 -30.03 5.45 21.31
C GLU A 57 -29.00 5.44 22.44
N VAL A 58 -27.78 5.85 22.19
CA VAL A 58 -26.70 5.98 23.17
C VAL A 58 -25.81 7.16 22.82
N THR A 59 -25.30 7.86 23.83
CA THR A 59 -24.36 8.97 23.65
C THR A 59 -23.04 8.63 24.32
N VAL A 60 -21.95 8.72 23.56
CA VAL A 60 -20.58 8.54 24.04
C VAL A 60 -19.79 9.79 23.71
N GLU A 61 -19.23 10.47 24.73
CA GLU A 61 -18.46 11.70 24.59
C GLU A 61 -19.11 12.77 23.68
N GLY A 62 -20.41 12.95 23.78
CA GLY A 62 -21.17 13.95 23.05
C GLY A 62 -21.57 13.55 21.63
N ILE A 63 -21.24 12.33 21.19
CA ILE A 63 -21.69 11.77 19.92
C ILE A 63 -22.82 10.80 20.18
N THR A 64 -23.94 10.99 19.51
CA THR A 64 -25.12 10.15 19.63
C THR A 64 -25.17 9.14 18.50
N ALA A 65 -25.34 7.85 18.86
CA ALA A 65 -25.63 6.77 17.92
C ALA A 65 -27.05 6.26 18.15
N LYS A 66 -27.75 5.94 17.08
CA LYS A 66 -29.17 5.51 17.10
C LYS A 66 -29.31 4.22 16.30
N LEU A 67 -30.09 3.27 16.84
CA LEU A 67 -30.47 2.07 16.12
C LEU A 67 -31.20 2.45 14.82
N ALA A 68 -30.76 1.89 13.72
CA ALA A 68 -31.25 2.19 12.40
C ALA A 68 -31.63 0.92 11.64
N ASP A 69 -32.41 1.10 10.59
CA ASP A 69 -32.61 0.21 9.48
C ASP A 69 -32.15 0.91 8.17
N GLU A 70 -32.23 0.22 7.05
CA GLU A 70 -31.82 0.75 5.75
C GLU A 70 -32.65 1.97 5.32
N GLU A 71 -33.94 2.04 5.74
CA GLU A 71 -34.87 3.10 5.34
C GLU A 71 -34.60 4.43 6.06
N ASN A 72 -34.15 4.38 7.32
CA ASN A 72 -33.99 5.56 8.17
C ASN A 72 -32.53 5.97 8.42
N ALA A 73 -31.56 5.21 7.95
CA ALA A 73 -30.14 5.48 8.20
C ALA A 73 -29.69 6.86 7.67
N GLU A 74 -30.17 7.28 6.50
CA GLU A 74 -29.85 8.58 5.91
C GLU A 74 -30.46 9.74 6.71
N ASP A 75 -31.67 9.59 7.26
CA ASP A 75 -32.30 10.60 8.10
C ASP A 75 -31.52 10.79 9.41
N ILE A 76 -31.04 9.69 10.00
CA ILE A 76 -30.19 9.73 11.21
C ILE A 76 -28.86 10.43 10.94
N LEU A 77 -28.25 10.19 9.78
CA LEU A 77 -27.03 10.91 9.36
C LEU A 77 -27.32 12.41 9.18
N ALA A 78 -28.45 12.76 8.57
CA ALA A 78 -28.86 14.14 8.39
C ALA A 78 -29.14 14.87 9.71
N GLU A 79 -29.57 14.13 10.77
CA GLU A 79 -29.68 14.63 12.15
C GLU A 79 -28.28 14.86 12.79
N GLY A 80 -27.18 14.53 12.13
CA GLY A 80 -25.84 14.58 12.72
C GLY A 80 -25.59 13.48 13.75
N LYS A 81 -26.24 12.34 13.63
CA LYS A 81 -26.08 11.16 14.49
C LYS A 81 -25.43 10.01 13.71
N VAL A 82 -24.99 8.98 14.42
CA VAL A 82 -24.39 7.77 13.84
C VAL A 82 -25.44 6.66 13.78
N PRO A 83 -25.90 6.23 12.60
CA PRO A 83 -26.77 5.07 12.50
C PRO A 83 -26.00 3.78 12.84
N VAL A 84 -26.64 2.92 13.64
CA VAL A 84 -26.15 1.57 14.00
C VAL A 84 -27.16 0.57 13.46
N LEU A 85 -26.77 -0.21 12.45
CA LEU A 85 -27.63 -1.22 11.83
C LEU A 85 -27.28 -2.61 12.35
N VAL A 86 -28.29 -3.47 12.51
CA VAL A 86 -28.08 -4.88 12.81
C VAL A 86 -27.87 -5.62 11.49
N ASP A 87 -26.61 -5.70 11.09
CA ASP A 87 -26.15 -6.32 9.83
C ASP A 87 -24.74 -6.94 10.04
N PRO A 88 -24.65 -8.13 10.67
CA PRO A 88 -23.36 -8.76 10.95
C PRO A 88 -22.60 -9.19 9.69
N GLU A 89 -23.30 -9.51 8.62
CA GLU A 89 -22.69 -9.96 7.36
C GLU A 89 -22.21 -8.80 6.49
N GLY A 90 -22.76 -7.60 6.69
CA GLY A 90 -22.37 -6.40 5.94
C GLY A 90 -23.05 -6.29 4.58
N GLU A 91 -24.26 -6.81 4.45
CA GLU A 91 -25.05 -6.77 3.21
C GLU A 91 -25.38 -5.34 2.78
N TRP A 92 -25.61 -4.46 3.74
CA TRP A 92 -25.90 -3.05 3.49
C TRP A 92 -24.74 -2.28 2.83
N ILE A 93 -23.50 -2.77 2.94
CA ILE A 93 -22.32 -2.16 2.27
C ILE A 93 -22.50 -2.10 0.76
N GLU A 94 -23.11 -3.14 0.17
CA GLU A 94 -23.31 -3.22 -1.29
C GLU A 94 -24.33 -2.20 -1.80
N SER A 95 -25.37 -1.92 -1.01
CA SER A 95 -26.43 -0.95 -1.38
C SER A 95 -25.99 0.49 -1.08
N TRP A 96 -25.40 0.74 0.10
CA TRP A 96 -24.99 2.08 0.56
C TRP A 96 -23.71 2.61 -0.12
N LYS A 97 -22.86 1.71 -0.61
CA LYS A 97 -21.60 2.00 -1.36
C LYS A 97 -20.72 3.03 -0.67
N PRO A 98 -20.25 2.79 0.55
CA PRO A 98 -19.32 3.67 1.24
C PRO A 98 -17.98 3.73 0.50
N GLN A 99 -17.29 4.87 0.58
CA GLN A 99 -15.92 4.97 0.09
C GLN A 99 -14.92 4.23 0.98
N ILE A 100 -15.27 4.01 2.25
CA ILE A 100 -14.37 3.42 3.24
C ILE A 100 -15.10 2.37 4.08
N VAL A 101 -14.47 1.21 4.26
CA VAL A 101 -14.91 0.18 5.21
C VAL A 101 -13.79 -0.07 6.23
N VAL A 102 -14.14 -0.03 7.52
CA VAL A 102 -13.23 -0.35 8.62
C VAL A 102 -13.79 -1.57 9.37
N ASP A 103 -13.10 -2.70 9.32
CA ASP A 103 -13.46 -3.86 10.14
C ASP A 103 -12.87 -3.72 11.54
N ALA A 104 -13.75 -3.47 12.50
CA ALA A 104 -13.48 -3.31 13.92
C ALA A 104 -14.20 -4.36 14.78
N ILE A 105 -14.61 -5.49 14.20
CA ILE A 105 -15.28 -6.61 14.90
C ILE A 105 -14.33 -7.26 15.92
N LEU A 106 -13.03 -7.29 15.63
CA LEU A 106 -11.98 -7.88 16.48
C LEU A 106 -12.14 -9.38 16.74
N ALA A 107 -12.69 -10.11 15.80
CA ALA A 107 -12.93 -11.56 15.88
C ALA A 107 -11.64 -12.40 15.85
N LYS A 108 -10.47 -11.79 15.65
CA LYS A 108 -9.15 -12.44 15.53
C LYS A 108 -9.01 -13.34 14.29
N LYS A 109 -9.97 -13.31 13.42
CA LYS A 109 -10.04 -13.90 12.09
C LYS A 109 -10.88 -12.99 11.21
N ASN A 110 -10.64 -13.00 9.92
CA ASN A 110 -11.48 -12.30 8.96
C ASN A 110 -12.87 -12.96 8.90
N LEU A 111 -13.91 -12.16 9.07
CA LEU A 111 -15.33 -12.56 8.96
C LEU A 111 -15.95 -12.01 7.65
N GLY A 112 -15.26 -12.18 6.53
CA GLY A 112 -15.77 -11.87 5.21
C GLY A 112 -15.46 -10.46 4.71
N THR A 113 -14.64 -9.66 5.40
CA THR A 113 -14.19 -8.37 4.86
C THR A 113 -13.20 -8.58 3.71
N ARG A 114 -13.47 -7.98 2.56
CA ARG A 114 -12.66 -8.07 1.35
C ARG A 114 -12.22 -6.67 0.89
N MET A 115 -11.11 -6.62 0.20
CA MET A 115 -10.53 -5.37 -0.32
C MET A 115 -11.46 -4.64 -1.30
N ASP A 116 -12.32 -5.37 -2.03
CA ASP A 116 -13.24 -4.84 -3.04
C ASP A 116 -14.56 -4.28 -2.49
N MET A 117 -14.81 -4.41 -1.18
CA MET A 117 -16.02 -3.89 -0.54
C MET A 117 -16.12 -2.37 -0.57
N ALA A 118 -14.99 -1.67 -0.65
CA ALA A 118 -14.93 -0.22 -0.73
C ALA A 118 -13.63 0.24 -1.39
N GLU A 119 -13.56 1.52 -1.73
CA GLU A 119 -12.31 2.11 -2.23
C GLU A 119 -11.15 1.92 -1.23
N ILE A 120 -11.41 2.07 0.07
CA ILE A 120 -10.45 1.84 1.13
C ILE A 120 -11.05 0.86 2.14
N THR A 121 -10.33 -0.24 2.40
CA THR A 121 -10.70 -1.21 3.44
C THR A 121 -9.57 -1.31 4.46
N ILE A 122 -9.92 -1.28 5.76
CA ILE A 122 -8.96 -1.32 6.87
C ILE A 122 -9.41 -2.37 7.88
N GLY A 123 -8.51 -3.27 8.28
CA GLY A 123 -8.77 -4.26 9.33
C GLY A 123 -8.07 -3.91 10.64
N LEU A 124 -8.73 -4.13 11.79
CA LEU A 124 -8.14 -3.91 13.11
C LEU A 124 -7.62 -5.20 13.73
N GLY A 125 -6.31 -5.26 13.95
CA GLY A 125 -5.62 -6.35 14.64
C GLY A 125 -5.41 -7.61 13.82
N PRO A 126 -5.14 -8.74 14.48
CA PRO A 126 -4.84 -10.01 13.80
C PRO A 126 -6.09 -10.61 13.14
N GLY A 127 -5.88 -11.31 12.05
CA GLY A 127 -6.92 -11.96 11.24
C GLY A 127 -7.01 -11.40 9.84
N PHE A 128 -6.29 -10.30 9.54
CA PHE A 128 -6.21 -9.67 8.23
C PHE A 128 -4.79 -9.65 7.72
N GLU A 129 -4.64 -9.74 6.41
CA GLU A 129 -3.38 -9.49 5.69
C GLU A 129 -3.55 -8.25 4.80
N ALA A 130 -2.75 -7.22 5.08
CA ALA A 130 -2.74 -6.00 4.28
C ALA A 130 -2.16 -6.27 2.88
N GLY A 131 -2.84 -5.77 1.86
CA GLY A 131 -2.53 -6.04 0.44
C GLY A 131 -3.18 -7.30 -0.11
N VAL A 132 -3.88 -8.09 0.72
CA VAL A 132 -4.62 -9.32 0.35
C VAL A 132 -6.08 -9.18 0.74
N ASP A 133 -6.39 -9.12 2.04
CA ASP A 133 -7.76 -9.00 2.56
C ASP A 133 -8.25 -7.57 2.57
N VAL A 134 -7.37 -6.64 2.97
CA VAL A 134 -7.65 -5.21 3.19
C VAL A 134 -6.48 -4.35 2.70
N HIS A 135 -6.72 -3.06 2.49
CA HIS A 135 -5.67 -2.12 2.05
C HIS A 135 -4.66 -1.78 3.17
N ALA A 136 -5.10 -1.81 4.43
CA ALA A 136 -4.24 -1.59 5.59
C ALA A 136 -4.72 -2.36 6.82
N VAL A 137 -3.79 -2.73 7.70
CA VAL A 137 -4.06 -3.35 9.00
C VAL A 137 -3.53 -2.47 10.11
N ILE A 138 -4.31 -2.25 11.17
CA ILE A 138 -3.91 -1.46 12.33
C ILE A 138 -3.59 -2.38 13.52
N GLU A 139 -2.40 -2.24 14.10
CA GLU A 139 -1.99 -3.00 15.27
C GLU A 139 -2.83 -2.68 16.50
N THR A 140 -3.36 -3.72 17.14
CA THR A 140 -4.21 -3.58 18.33
C THR A 140 -3.57 -4.11 19.61
N LYS A 141 -2.40 -4.76 19.55
CA LYS A 141 -1.68 -5.26 20.72
C LYS A 141 -1.08 -4.08 21.48
N ARG A 142 -1.32 -4.02 22.83
CA ARG A 142 -0.66 -3.03 23.69
C ARG A 142 0.86 -3.18 23.63
N GLY A 143 1.56 -2.06 23.62
CA GLY A 143 3.01 -1.98 23.55
C GLY A 143 3.47 -0.90 22.57
N HIS A 144 4.74 -0.93 22.25
CA HIS A 144 5.40 0.08 21.39
C HIS A 144 4.75 0.21 20.00
N SER A 145 4.21 -0.88 19.47
CA SER A 145 3.59 -0.91 18.12
C SER A 145 2.10 -0.66 18.11
N LEU A 146 1.44 -0.33 19.24
CA LEU A 146 0.00 -0.05 19.26
C LEU A 146 -0.34 1.08 18.28
N GLY A 147 -1.36 0.85 17.44
CA GLY A 147 -1.79 1.81 16.42
C GLY A 147 -0.91 1.87 15.17
N ARG A 148 0.17 1.06 15.09
CA ARG A 148 1.02 0.99 13.90
C ARG A 148 0.22 0.51 12.71
N ILE A 149 0.48 1.10 11.54
CA ILE A 149 -0.18 0.78 10.28
C ILE A 149 0.71 -0.18 9.47
N TYR A 150 0.11 -1.26 8.98
CA TYR A 150 0.73 -2.16 8.03
C TYR A 150 0.01 -2.02 6.68
N TYR A 151 0.74 -1.67 5.64
CA TYR A 151 0.24 -1.67 4.25
C TYR A 151 0.60 -2.96 3.51
N GLN A 152 1.38 -3.84 4.15
CA GLN A 152 1.71 -5.20 3.72
C GLN A 152 1.88 -6.10 4.94
N GLY A 153 1.41 -7.36 4.85
CA GLY A 153 1.52 -8.34 5.91
C GLY A 153 0.46 -8.18 7.00
N THR A 154 0.72 -8.69 8.21
CA THR A 154 -0.28 -8.88 9.27
C THR A 154 0.11 -8.18 10.56
N ALA A 155 -0.89 -7.87 11.41
CA ALA A 155 -0.66 -7.48 12.79
C ALA A 155 -0.11 -8.65 13.62
N ILE A 156 0.48 -8.34 14.78
CA ILE A 156 1.05 -9.33 15.69
C ILE A 156 -0.05 -10.34 16.11
N PRO A 157 0.21 -11.66 16.00
CA PRO A 157 -0.76 -12.69 16.37
C PRO A 157 -1.27 -12.52 17.80
N ASN A 158 -2.53 -12.88 18.02
CA ASN A 158 -3.14 -12.84 19.34
C ASN A 158 -2.49 -13.87 20.28
N THR A 159 -2.03 -13.39 21.44
CA THR A 159 -1.40 -14.26 22.47
C THR A 159 -2.40 -14.82 23.48
N GLY A 160 -3.68 -14.37 23.44
CA GLY A 160 -4.69 -14.73 24.44
C GLY A 160 -4.45 -14.13 25.84
N ILE A 161 -3.36 -13.38 26.03
CA ILE A 161 -2.99 -12.80 27.32
C ILE A 161 -3.40 -11.33 27.35
N PRO A 162 -4.28 -10.89 28.27
CA PRO A 162 -4.65 -9.50 28.46
C PRO A 162 -3.43 -8.63 28.80
N GLY A 163 -3.40 -7.40 28.32
CA GLY A 163 -2.34 -6.45 28.67
C GLY A 163 -2.31 -6.16 30.17
N LYS A 164 -1.12 -6.02 30.76
CA LYS A 164 -0.94 -5.65 32.17
C LYS A 164 -1.41 -4.22 32.42
N ILE A 165 -2.16 -4.02 33.51
CA ILE A 165 -2.56 -2.71 34.05
C ILE A 165 -2.24 -2.74 35.55
N ALA A 166 -1.40 -1.84 36.04
CA ALA A 166 -0.98 -1.77 37.44
C ALA A 166 -0.56 -3.15 38.03
N GLY A 167 0.18 -3.93 37.26
CA GLY A 167 0.67 -5.25 37.66
C GLY A 167 -0.27 -6.43 37.39
N TYR A 168 -1.55 -6.22 37.15
CA TYR A 168 -2.56 -7.26 36.90
C TYR A 168 -2.77 -7.49 35.42
N ALA A 169 -2.93 -8.74 34.97
CA ALA A 169 -3.17 -9.10 33.60
C ALA A 169 -4.45 -9.97 33.46
N LYS A 170 -4.33 -11.28 33.71
CA LYS A 170 -5.46 -12.21 33.61
C LYS A 170 -6.44 -12.01 34.77
N GLU A 171 -5.94 -11.65 35.91
CA GLU A 171 -6.68 -11.52 37.18
C GLU A 171 -7.79 -10.43 37.10
N ARG A 172 -7.61 -9.44 36.27
CA ARG A 172 -8.59 -8.35 36.10
C ARG A 172 -9.75 -8.70 35.18
N VAL A 173 -9.64 -9.80 34.41
CA VAL A 173 -10.68 -10.24 33.48
C VAL A 173 -11.48 -11.38 34.11
N ILE A 174 -12.79 -11.20 34.15
CA ILE A 174 -13.71 -12.19 34.73
C ILE A 174 -14.37 -12.95 33.59
N TYR A 175 -14.32 -14.28 33.71
CA TYR A 175 -14.96 -15.20 32.79
C TYR A 175 -16.13 -15.90 33.44
N ALA A 176 -17.14 -16.28 32.66
CA ALA A 176 -18.31 -17.01 33.14
C ALA A 176 -17.86 -18.40 33.67
N PRO A 177 -18.18 -18.72 34.94
CA PRO A 177 -17.78 -20.02 35.52
C PRO A 177 -18.66 -21.17 35.03
N VAL A 178 -19.85 -20.89 34.55
CA VAL A 178 -20.86 -21.82 34.00
C VAL A 178 -21.61 -21.22 32.85
N GLU A 179 -22.29 -22.03 32.05
CA GLU A 179 -23.27 -21.56 31.08
C GLU A 179 -24.56 -21.08 31.80
N GLY A 180 -25.16 -19.98 31.32
CA GLY A 180 -26.43 -19.48 31.86
C GLY A 180 -26.69 -18.04 31.49
N THR A 181 -27.76 -17.49 32.12
CA THR A 181 -28.13 -16.08 31.96
C THR A 181 -27.49 -15.26 33.07
N LEU A 182 -26.80 -14.19 32.68
CA LEU A 182 -26.18 -13.24 33.61
C LEU A 182 -27.24 -12.36 34.29
N ARG A 183 -27.09 -12.19 35.61
CA ARG A 183 -27.81 -11.21 36.39
C ARG A 183 -26.82 -10.35 37.17
N SER A 184 -26.76 -9.07 36.84
CA SER A 184 -25.83 -8.11 37.44
C SER A 184 -26.22 -7.75 38.85
N CYS A 185 -25.26 -7.72 39.78
CA CYS A 185 -25.42 -7.23 41.16
C CYS A 185 -24.62 -5.94 41.39
N ALA A 186 -23.82 -5.53 40.45
CA ALA A 186 -23.00 -4.32 40.46
C ALA A 186 -23.08 -3.59 39.13
N ALA A 187 -22.89 -2.27 39.15
CA ALA A 187 -22.89 -1.41 37.98
C ALA A 187 -21.48 -1.04 37.52
N ILE A 188 -21.33 -0.67 36.23
CA ILE A 188 -20.09 -0.11 35.72
C ILE A 188 -19.79 1.22 36.47
N GLY A 189 -18.57 1.33 37.01
CA GLY A 189 -18.15 2.45 37.86
C GLY A 189 -18.13 2.12 39.34
N ASP A 190 -18.76 1.04 39.80
CA ASP A 190 -18.75 0.65 41.19
C ASP A 190 -17.36 0.22 41.65
N ALA A 191 -16.98 0.65 42.86
CA ALA A 191 -15.81 0.13 43.56
C ALA A 191 -16.13 -1.25 44.13
N VAL A 192 -15.37 -2.26 43.77
CA VAL A 192 -15.56 -3.65 44.22
C VAL A 192 -14.34 -4.17 44.98
N LYS A 193 -14.60 -5.04 45.97
CA LYS A 193 -13.56 -5.75 46.73
C LYS A 193 -13.38 -7.17 46.19
N LYS A 194 -12.16 -7.69 46.26
CA LYS A 194 -11.90 -9.09 45.96
C LYS A 194 -12.85 -10.00 46.76
N GLY A 195 -13.51 -10.93 46.08
CA GLY A 195 -14.50 -11.82 46.66
C GLY A 195 -15.93 -11.24 46.74
N GLN A 196 -16.12 -9.96 46.47
CA GLN A 196 -17.47 -9.35 46.40
C GLN A 196 -18.22 -9.89 45.20
N MET A 197 -19.49 -10.30 45.39
CA MET A 197 -20.35 -10.73 44.30
C MET A 197 -20.70 -9.56 43.39
N ILE A 198 -20.46 -9.71 42.11
CA ILE A 198 -20.75 -8.70 41.07
C ILE A 198 -21.88 -9.12 40.13
N ALA A 199 -22.14 -10.42 40.03
CA ALA A 199 -23.22 -10.99 39.23
C ALA A 199 -23.54 -12.41 39.67
N THR A 200 -24.62 -12.97 39.09
CA THR A 200 -24.89 -14.41 39.09
C THR A 200 -25.07 -14.90 37.65
N ILE A 201 -24.74 -16.18 37.38
CA ILE A 201 -25.00 -16.86 36.11
C ILE A 201 -25.71 -18.17 36.41
N GLY A 202 -26.95 -18.31 35.94
CA GLY A 202 -27.75 -19.50 36.25
C GLY A 202 -27.90 -19.78 37.77
N GLY A 203 -27.86 -18.74 38.60
CA GLY A 203 -27.88 -18.85 40.06
C GLY A 203 -26.48 -19.00 40.71
N HIS A 204 -25.43 -19.26 39.97
CA HIS A 204 -24.05 -19.37 40.51
C HIS A 204 -23.45 -17.98 40.71
N PRO A 205 -22.87 -17.67 41.89
CA PRO A 205 -22.25 -16.39 42.15
C PRO A 205 -20.99 -16.17 41.32
N VAL A 206 -20.81 -14.96 40.83
CA VAL A 206 -19.58 -14.50 40.16
C VAL A 206 -19.02 -13.35 40.97
N ASN A 207 -17.81 -13.54 41.47
CA ASN A 207 -17.14 -12.63 42.39
C ASN A 207 -16.02 -11.85 41.73
N ALA A 208 -15.79 -10.65 42.24
CA ALA A 208 -14.62 -9.84 41.84
C ALA A 208 -13.32 -10.58 42.18
N SER A 209 -12.42 -10.69 41.21
CA SER A 209 -11.13 -11.37 41.33
C SER A 209 -10.05 -10.55 42.03
N ILE A 210 -10.18 -9.21 41.99
CA ILE A 210 -9.26 -8.23 42.57
C ILE A 210 -10.08 -7.03 43.16
N ASP A 211 -9.42 -6.24 43.99
CA ASP A 211 -9.92 -4.91 44.34
C ASP A 211 -9.82 -3.97 43.15
N GLY A 212 -10.78 -3.08 42.95
CA GLY A 212 -10.74 -2.07 41.88
C GLY A 212 -12.11 -1.52 41.52
N ILE A 213 -12.17 -0.94 40.34
CA ILE A 213 -13.43 -0.41 39.77
C ILE A 213 -13.94 -1.39 38.70
N LEU A 214 -15.24 -1.75 38.80
CA LEU A 214 -15.90 -2.55 37.76
C LEU A 214 -16.00 -1.70 36.49
N ARG A 215 -15.06 -1.91 35.57
CA ARG A 215 -14.91 -1.10 34.36
C ARG A 215 -15.83 -1.53 33.24
N GLY A 216 -16.26 -2.76 33.27
CA GLY A 216 -17.14 -3.32 32.27
C GLY A 216 -17.77 -4.63 32.71
N ILE A 217 -19.01 -4.84 32.30
CA ILE A 217 -19.78 -6.07 32.51
C ILE A 217 -20.80 -6.20 31.36
N LEU A 218 -21.08 -7.43 30.91
CA LEU A 218 -22.14 -7.70 29.94
C LEU A 218 -23.53 -7.21 30.40
N PRO A 219 -24.47 -6.99 29.47
CA PRO A 219 -25.82 -6.60 29.78
C PRO A 219 -26.51 -7.62 30.71
N ASP A 220 -27.34 -7.14 31.59
CA ASP A 220 -28.26 -8.00 32.36
C ASP A 220 -29.17 -8.81 31.42
N GLY A 221 -29.36 -10.11 31.70
CA GLY A 221 -30.10 -11.00 30.83
C GLY A 221 -29.28 -11.62 29.69
N PHE A 222 -28.01 -11.26 29.52
CA PHE A 222 -27.16 -11.83 28.46
C PHE A 222 -26.86 -13.32 28.73
N ARG A 223 -27.07 -14.18 27.72
CA ARG A 223 -26.77 -15.60 27.84
C ARG A 223 -25.32 -15.86 27.48
N VAL A 224 -24.55 -16.42 28.40
CA VAL A 224 -23.14 -16.75 28.25
C VAL A 224 -22.90 -18.25 28.26
N ARG A 225 -21.83 -18.68 27.60
CA ARG A 225 -21.25 -20.03 27.75
C ARG A 225 -20.19 -20.00 28.83
N GLU A 226 -19.87 -21.13 29.43
CA GLU A 226 -18.70 -21.26 30.30
C GLU A 226 -17.43 -20.76 29.60
N GLY A 227 -16.56 -20.06 30.33
CA GLY A 227 -15.34 -19.46 29.83
C GLY A 227 -15.52 -18.21 28.97
N PHE A 228 -16.75 -17.71 28.79
CA PHE A 228 -16.99 -16.47 28.07
C PHE A 228 -16.55 -15.25 28.91
N LYS A 229 -15.82 -14.31 28.30
CA LYS A 229 -15.40 -13.08 28.98
C LYS A 229 -16.61 -12.22 29.28
N MET A 230 -16.87 -11.97 30.57
CA MET A 230 -18.09 -11.27 31.00
C MET A 230 -17.87 -9.93 31.69
N ALA A 231 -16.72 -9.71 32.33
CA ALA A 231 -16.45 -8.45 33.02
C ALA A 231 -14.94 -8.11 33.03
N ASP A 232 -14.62 -6.87 33.37
CA ASP A 232 -13.26 -6.33 33.52
C ASP A 232 -13.19 -5.38 34.70
N ILE A 233 -12.21 -5.60 35.61
CA ILE A 233 -11.97 -4.73 36.77
C ILE A 233 -10.65 -3.97 36.52
N ASP A 234 -10.69 -2.66 36.75
CA ASP A 234 -9.48 -1.83 36.70
C ASP A 234 -8.95 -1.63 38.14
N PRO A 235 -7.71 -2.07 38.43
CA PRO A 235 -7.13 -1.96 39.76
C PRO A 235 -6.69 -0.54 40.11
N ARG A 236 -6.71 0.39 39.17
CA ARG A 236 -6.38 1.79 39.42
C ARG A 236 -7.56 2.51 40.11
N PRO A 237 -7.29 3.54 40.93
CA PRO A 237 -8.37 4.36 41.51
C PRO A 237 -8.91 5.28 40.40
N LEU A 238 -9.83 4.72 39.57
CA LEU A 238 -10.49 5.47 38.51
C LEU A 238 -11.65 6.26 39.08
N GLY A 239 -11.84 7.51 38.63
CA GLY A 239 -13.09 8.22 38.80
C GLY A 239 -14.19 7.67 37.89
N GLY A 240 -15.45 7.90 38.21
CA GLY A 240 -16.61 7.43 37.41
C GLY A 240 -16.54 7.90 35.94
N GLN A 241 -15.95 9.07 35.68
CA GLN A 241 -15.77 9.60 34.30
C GLN A 241 -14.87 8.73 33.42
N GLU A 242 -13.87 8.03 33.98
CA GLU A 242 -12.95 7.22 33.21
C GLU A 242 -13.58 5.93 32.70
N CYS A 243 -14.65 5.44 33.36
CA CYS A 243 -15.44 4.32 32.87
C CYS A 243 -16.34 4.70 31.68
N SER A 244 -16.66 5.98 31.51
CA SER A 244 -17.53 6.53 30.46
C SER A 244 -16.74 7.26 29.36
N SER A 245 -15.42 7.17 29.38
CA SER A 245 -14.57 7.79 28.35
C SER A 245 -13.85 6.76 27.47
N ILE A 246 -13.67 7.11 26.21
CA ILE A 246 -12.95 6.33 25.22
C ILE A 246 -11.50 6.15 25.67
N SER A 247 -10.99 4.92 25.68
CA SER A 247 -9.67 4.58 26.22
C SER A 247 -8.51 5.12 25.38
N ASP A 248 -7.32 5.24 26.01
CA ASP A 248 -6.03 5.50 25.37
C ASP A 248 -5.79 4.55 24.19
N LYS A 249 -6.07 3.28 24.38
CA LYS A 249 -5.93 2.23 23.35
C LYS A 249 -6.85 2.50 22.16
N ALA A 250 -8.11 2.78 22.40
CA ALA A 250 -9.09 3.05 21.35
C ALA A 250 -8.73 4.33 20.56
N ARG A 251 -8.28 5.39 21.28
CA ARG A 251 -7.83 6.64 20.64
C ARG A 251 -6.59 6.45 19.78
N CYS A 252 -5.62 5.64 20.23
CA CYS A 252 -4.39 5.35 19.47
C CYS A 252 -4.70 4.58 18.18
N ILE A 253 -5.52 3.53 18.28
CA ILE A 253 -5.96 2.74 17.11
C ILE A 253 -6.74 3.63 16.13
N ALA A 254 -7.67 4.45 16.62
CA ALA A 254 -8.42 5.38 15.80
C ALA A 254 -7.55 6.43 15.11
N GLY A 255 -6.44 6.84 15.74
CA GLY A 255 -5.42 7.67 15.11
C GLY A 255 -4.79 6.99 13.92
N GLY A 256 -4.39 5.72 14.06
CA GLY A 256 -3.85 4.91 12.97
C GLY A 256 -4.85 4.69 11.82
N VAL A 257 -6.14 4.49 12.14
CA VAL A 257 -7.19 4.40 11.11
C VAL A 257 -7.29 5.69 10.31
N LEU A 258 -7.39 6.85 10.99
CA LEU A 258 -7.49 8.15 10.31
C LEU A 258 -6.26 8.43 9.44
N GLU A 259 -5.06 8.16 9.98
CA GLU A 259 -3.80 8.31 9.23
C GLU A 259 -3.80 7.40 7.99
N ALA A 260 -4.20 6.13 8.12
CA ALA A 260 -4.27 5.19 7.00
C ALA A 260 -5.24 5.67 5.92
N ILE A 261 -6.42 6.17 6.32
CA ILE A 261 -7.41 6.75 5.39
C ILE A 261 -6.80 7.93 4.63
N LEU A 262 -6.21 8.88 5.33
CA LEU A 262 -5.63 10.07 4.71
C LEU A 262 -4.47 9.71 3.77
N TYR A 263 -3.61 8.78 4.18
CA TYR A 263 -2.50 8.31 3.36
C TYR A 263 -2.98 7.59 2.09
N LEU A 264 -3.92 6.65 2.21
CA LEU A 264 -4.46 5.89 1.09
C LEU A 264 -5.26 6.79 0.13
N ARG A 265 -5.96 7.80 0.66
CA ARG A 265 -6.64 8.81 -0.16
C ARG A 265 -5.66 9.69 -0.90
N GLN A 266 -4.62 10.21 -0.25
CA GLN A 266 -3.58 10.99 -0.92
C GLN A 266 -2.93 10.20 -2.08
N GLY A 267 -2.74 8.88 -1.88
CA GLY A 267 -2.30 7.98 -2.94
C GLY A 267 -3.32 7.84 -4.08
N ARG A 268 -4.62 8.06 -3.83
CA ARG A 268 -5.71 8.01 -4.82
C ARG A 268 -6.05 9.37 -5.40
N ASP A 269 -6.00 10.44 -4.62
CA ASP A 269 -6.13 11.82 -5.11
C ASP A 269 -4.95 12.15 -6.04
N ARG A 270 -3.78 11.61 -5.75
CA ARG A 270 -2.67 11.55 -6.70
C ARG A 270 -2.96 10.64 -7.93
N LYS A 271 -3.92 9.70 -7.83
CA LYS A 271 -4.39 8.87 -8.97
C LYS A 271 -5.61 9.46 -9.70
N ASN A 272 -6.41 10.32 -9.04
CA ASN A 272 -7.67 10.84 -9.59
C ASN A 272 -7.66 12.34 -9.90
N GLY A 273 -6.69 13.09 -9.39
CA GLY A 273 -6.61 14.54 -9.57
C GLY A 273 -5.18 15.10 -9.72
N ALA A 274 -4.19 14.34 -9.33
CA ALA A 274 -2.87 14.29 -9.92
C ALA A 274 -2.80 12.93 -10.58
N GLU A 275 -2.46 12.87 -11.87
CA GLU A 275 -2.03 11.70 -12.61
C GLU A 275 -1.39 10.66 -11.66
N LYS A 276 -1.60 9.34 -11.85
CA LYS A 276 -0.67 8.29 -11.37
C LYS A 276 0.70 8.94 -11.33
N PRO A 277 1.63 8.67 -10.34
CA PRO A 277 3.01 9.00 -10.63
C PRO A 277 3.20 8.39 -12.00
N GLU A 278 3.01 9.27 -12.97
CA GLU A 278 2.90 8.89 -14.37
C GLU A 278 4.13 8.06 -14.53
N PHE A 279 3.99 6.85 -15.07
CA PHE A 279 5.14 6.07 -15.46
C PHE A 279 5.96 7.02 -16.32
N SER A 280 6.75 7.84 -15.69
CA SER A 280 7.47 8.95 -16.29
C SER A 280 8.95 8.64 -16.21
N LEU A 281 9.49 8.25 -17.34
CA LEU A 281 10.92 8.04 -17.52
C LEU A 281 11.70 9.33 -17.19
N ILE A 282 11.15 10.49 -17.53
CA ILE A 282 11.76 11.81 -17.23
C ILE A 282 11.95 11.94 -15.72
N SER A 283 10.91 11.67 -14.94
CA SER A 283 10.95 11.77 -13.48
C SER A 283 11.86 10.72 -12.85
N MET A 284 11.68 9.44 -13.23
CA MET A 284 12.41 8.30 -12.64
C MET A 284 13.92 8.38 -12.93
N LEU A 285 14.30 8.74 -14.15
CA LEU A 285 15.68 8.91 -14.55
C LEU A 285 16.25 10.30 -14.22
N LYS A 286 15.46 11.16 -13.56
CA LYS A 286 15.81 12.54 -13.23
C LYS A 286 16.36 13.30 -14.45
N ILE A 287 15.70 13.15 -15.60
CA ILE A 287 16.03 13.86 -16.82
C ILE A 287 15.57 15.33 -16.66
N ARG A 288 16.44 16.25 -17.03
CA ARG A 288 16.17 17.69 -17.07
C ARG A 288 16.30 18.15 -18.52
N PRO A 289 15.19 18.33 -19.26
CA PRO A 289 15.21 18.64 -20.68
C PRO A 289 16.00 19.93 -21.03
N GLU A 290 16.05 20.89 -20.11
CA GLU A 290 16.83 22.12 -20.25
C GLU A 290 18.35 21.87 -20.20
N LYS A 291 18.81 20.78 -19.59
CA LYS A 291 20.20 20.37 -19.48
C LYS A 291 20.53 19.19 -20.40
N HIS A 292 19.66 18.18 -20.44
CA HIS A 292 19.84 16.95 -21.21
C HIS A 292 19.13 17.09 -22.56
N ARG A 293 19.70 17.89 -23.43
CA ARG A 293 19.12 18.21 -24.74
C ARG A 293 19.48 17.18 -25.82
N LEU A 294 20.64 16.54 -25.72
CA LEU A 294 21.05 15.44 -26.59
C LEU A 294 21.20 14.16 -25.77
N ILE A 295 20.27 13.22 -25.93
CA ILE A 295 20.18 11.98 -25.17
C ILE A 295 20.43 10.80 -26.09
N ALA A 296 21.46 10.00 -25.82
CA ALA A 296 21.75 8.77 -26.53
C ALA A 296 21.24 7.55 -25.74
N VAL A 297 20.61 6.60 -26.42
CA VAL A 297 20.13 5.34 -25.85
C VAL A 297 20.91 4.19 -26.46
N VAL A 298 21.52 3.37 -25.58
CA VAL A 298 22.39 2.26 -25.95
C VAL A 298 21.92 0.95 -25.31
N GLY A 299 22.43 -0.19 -25.78
CA GLY A 299 22.15 -1.50 -25.19
C GLY A 299 21.10 -2.32 -25.90
N ALA A 300 20.24 -3.01 -25.14
CA ALA A 300 19.33 -4.03 -25.65
C ALA A 300 18.00 -4.08 -24.83
N GLY A 301 17.04 -4.92 -25.20
CA GLY A 301 15.87 -5.18 -24.36
C GLY A 301 14.83 -4.07 -24.29
N GLY A 302 14.66 -3.25 -25.35
CA GLY A 302 13.56 -2.28 -25.42
C GLY A 302 13.95 -0.83 -25.66
N LYS A 303 15.15 -0.55 -26.19
CA LYS A 303 15.62 0.82 -26.55
C LYS A 303 14.60 1.63 -27.35
N THR A 304 14.15 1.07 -28.48
CA THR A 304 13.23 1.74 -29.38
C THR A 304 11.93 2.13 -28.66
N THR A 305 11.36 1.23 -27.84
CA THR A 305 10.16 1.54 -27.02
C THR A 305 10.48 2.68 -26.06
N MET A 306 11.59 2.61 -25.36
CA MET A 306 12.00 3.63 -24.40
C MET A 306 12.19 5.02 -25.05
N ILE A 307 12.81 5.07 -26.21
CA ILE A 307 13.01 6.33 -26.97
C ILE A 307 11.68 6.97 -27.32
N TYR A 308 10.73 6.20 -27.84
CA TYR A 308 9.43 6.72 -28.20
C TYR A 308 8.56 7.09 -26.98
N GLU A 309 8.68 6.38 -25.85
CA GLU A 309 8.02 6.78 -24.61
C GLU A 309 8.61 8.10 -24.07
N LEU A 310 9.94 8.27 -24.07
CA LEU A 310 10.57 9.55 -23.74
C LEU A 310 10.12 10.67 -24.67
N ALA A 311 10.07 10.42 -25.98
CA ALA A 311 9.59 11.42 -26.95
C ALA A 311 8.14 11.84 -26.67
N ARG A 312 7.28 10.88 -26.33
CA ARG A 312 5.87 11.13 -25.96
C ARG A 312 5.76 11.99 -24.68
N GLU A 313 6.54 11.66 -23.65
CA GLU A 313 6.57 12.44 -22.41
C GLU A 313 7.08 13.86 -22.63
N LEU A 314 8.18 14.02 -23.38
CA LEU A 314 8.71 15.35 -23.72
C LEU A 314 7.71 16.21 -24.49
N LYS A 315 6.99 15.63 -25.47
CA LYS A 315 5.94 16.33 -26.23
C LYS A 315 4.79 16.76 -25.32
N LYS A 316 4.35 15.91 -24.39
CA LYS A 316 3.34 16.26 -23.38
C LYS A 316 3.80 17.41 -22.49
N ALA A 317 5.08 17.44 -22.15
CA ALA A 317 5.69 18.51 -21.36
C ALA A 317 5.95 19.81 -22.18
N GLY A 318 5.56 19.86 -23.46
CA GLY A 318 5.68 21.04 -24.31
C GLY A 318 6.99 21.17 -25.07
N TYR A 319 7.91 20.18 -25.01
CA TYR A 319 9.18 20.22 -25.75
C TYR A 319 9.02 19.68 -27.16
N ARG A 320 9.73 20.31 -28.12
CA ARG A 320 9.86 19.82 -29.50
C ARG A 320 10.95 18.75 -29.51
N ALA A 321 10.57 17.48 -29.47
CA ALA A 321 11.51 16.36 -29.51
C ALA A 321 11.57 15.72 -30.90
N VAL A 322 12.78 15.25 -31.31
CA VAL A 322 12.98 14.44 -32.52
C VAL A 322 13.70 13.14 -32.17
N VAL A 323 13.38 12.09 -32.92
CA VAL A 323 14.03 10.77 -32.81
C VAL A 323 14.93 10.55 -34.02
N THR A 324 16.18 10.11 -33.78
CA THR A 324 17.14 9.78 -34.84
C THR A 324 17.99 8.57 -34.45
N THR A 325 18.90 8.14 -35.30
CA THR A 325 19.83 7.01 -35.04
C THR A 325 21.18 7.27 -35.66
N THR A 326 22.25 6.83 -35.00
CA THR A 326 23.59 6.75 -35.57
C THR A 326 23.92 5.37 -36.14
N THR A 327 22.97 4.41 -36.05
CA THR A 327 23.13 3.05 -36.56
C THR A 327 22.01 2.71 -37.56
N HIS A 328 21.09 1.82 -37.20
CA HIS A 328 19.94 1.46 -38.03
C HIS A 328 18.70 1.40 -37.15
N MET A 329 17.60 2.01 -37.57
CA MET A 329 16.32 2.01 -36.90
C MET A 329 15.18 1.71 -37.87
N TYR A 330 14.08 1.08 -37.43
CA TYR A 330 12.91 0.92 -38.29
C TYR A 330 12.34 2.29 -38.69
N LYS A 331 11.94 2.43 -39.97
CA LYS A 331 11.38 3.67 -40.53
C LYS A 331 9.97 4.00 -40.00
N GLU A 332 9.25 2.97 -39.51
CA GLU A 332 7.96 3.17 -38.91
C GLU A 332 8.10 3.82 -37.53
N GLY A 333 7.53 5.02 -37.42
CA GLY A 333 7.49 5.75 -36.17
C GLY A 333 6.40 5.26 -35.23
N ARG A 334 6.41 5.79 -34.01
CA ARG A 334 5.37 5.55 -32.99
C ARG A 334 4.88 6.85 -32.40
N TYR A 335 3.63 6.88 -31.92
CA TYR A 335 3.02 8.05 -31.26
C TYR A 335 3.06 9.35 -32.09
N GLY A 336 3.06 9.24 -33.43
CA GLY A 336 3.15 10.38 -34.32
C GLY A 336 4.56 10.97 -34.50
N PHE A 337 5.61 10.29 -34.01
CA PHE A 337 6.99 10.61 -34.31
C PHE A 337 7.48 9.77 -35.47
N VAL A 338 8.04 10.43 -36.49
CA VAL A 338 8.74 9.77 -37.60
C VAL A 338 10.23 9.96 -37.35
N PRO A 339 11.02 8.87 -37.28
CA PRO A 339 12.45 9.00 -37.04
C PRO A 339 13.17 9.61 -38.26
N VAL A 340 14.22 10.38 -37.99
CA VAL A 340 15.04 11.01 -39.02
C VAL A 340 16.34 10.18 -39.22
N GLY A 341 16.68 9.87 -40.44
CA GLY A 341 17.89 9.15 -40.82
C GLY A 341 18.54 9.73 -42.07
N ASN A 342 19.72 9.19 -42.45
CA ASN A 342 20.48 9.65 -43.61
C ASN A 342 20.00 9.01 -44.95
N GLY A 343 19.26 7.90 -44.88
CA GLY A 343 18.76 7.16 -46.03
C GLY A 343 17.90 5.97 -45.59
N VAL A 344 17.45 5.17 -46.55
CA VAL A 344 16.63 3.98 -46.32
C VAL A 344 17.31 2.74 -46.88
N SER A 345 17.39 1.68 -46.09
CA SER A 345 17.81 0.34 -46.47
C SER A 345 16.73 -0.68 -46.09
N GLY A 346 15.90 -1.04 -47.06
CA GLY A 346 14.73 -1.89 -46.84
C GLY A 346 13.70 -1.21 -45.92
N GLU A 347 13.39 -1.85 -44.78
CA GLU A 347 12.46 -1.32 -43.78
C GLU A 347 13.15 -0.44 -42.71
N LYS A 348 14.46 -0.23 -42.82
CA LYS A 348 15.24 0.52 -41.83
C LYS A 348 15.82 1.80 -42.43
N LEU A 349 15.90 2.83 -41.60
CA LEU A 349 16.69 4.02 -41.83
C LEU A 349 18.15 3.68 -41.55
N THR A 350 19.06 4.25 -42.37
CA THR A 350 20.48 4.30 -42.07
C THR A 350 20.77 5.46 -41.14
N GLY A 351 21.75 5.27 -40.25
CA GLY A 351 22.12 6.27 -39.25
C GLY A 351 22.71 7.54 -39.84
N VAL A 352 22.53 8.63 -39.14
CA VAL A 352 23.25 9.88 -39.38
C VAL A 352 24.69 9.80 -38.82
N SER A 353 25.59 10.65 -39.33
CA SER A 353 26.94 10.77 -38.73
C SER A 353 26.84 11.29 -37.29
N PRO A 354 27.73 10.85 -36.35
CA PRO A 354 27.68 11.25 -34.93
C PRO A 354 27.72 12.75 -34.66
N GLU A 355 28.18 13.57 -35.61
CA GLU A 355 28.22 15.02 -35.50
C GLU A 355 26.87 15.69 -35.79
N VAL A 356 26.00 15.03 -36.57
CA VAL A 356 24.73 15.62 -37.06
C VAL A 356 23.71 15.88 -35.96
N PRO A 357 23.50 15.01 -34.96
CA PRO A 357 22.44 15.20 -33.95
C PRO A 357 22.59 16.51 -33.18
N ARG A 358 23.81 16.98 -32.90
CA ARG A 358 24.00 18.25 -32.17
C ARG A 358 23.48 19.46 -32.95
N GLY A 359 23.64 19.49 -34.26
CA GLY A 359 23.09 20.57 -35.09
C GLY A 359 21.56 20.62 -35.14
N MET A 360 20.87 19.49 -34.90
CA MET A 360 19.40 19.46 -34.87
C MET A 360 18.83 20.27 -33.69
N LEU A 361 19.64 20.64 -32.67
CA LEU A 361 19.23 21.47 -31.53
C LEU A 361 18.90 22.93 -31.90
N GLU A 362 19.22 23.35 -33.12
CA GLU A 362 18.76 24.64 -33.66
C GLU A 362 17.24 24.62 -33.92
N THR A 363 16.69 23.46 -34.26
CA THR A 363 15.25 23.30 -34.60
C THR A 363 14.45 22.64 -33.47
N TYR A 364 15.05 21.73 -32.74
CA TYR A 364 14.40 20.93 -31.70
C TYR A 364 14.96 21.24 -30.31
N ASP A 365 14.13 21.08 -29.29
CA ASP A 365 14.53 21.32 -27.90
C ASP A 365 15.29 20.12 -27.33
N VAL A 366 14.91 18.88 -27.71
CA VAL A 366 15.54 17.63 -27.28
C VAL A 366 15.70 16.66 -28.45
N ILE A 367 16.88 16.07 -28.58
CA ILE A 367 17.22 15.05 -29.57
C ILE A 367 17.39 13.70 -28.87
N LEU A 368 16.64 12.70 -29.30
CA LEU A 368 16.73 11.32 -28.82
C LEU A 368 17.39 10.45 -29.89
N VAL A 369 18.51 9.80 -29.56
CA VAL A 369 19.33 9.04 -30.53
C VAL A 369 19.41 7.58 -30.15
N GLU A 370 18.98 6.67 -31.03
CA GLU A 370 19.35 5.26 -30.91
C GLU A 370 20.78 5.06 -31.40
N ALA A 371 21.72 4.89 -30.45
CA ALA A 371 23.15 4.89 -30.73
C ALA A 371 23.78 3.49 -30.80
N ASP A 372 22.94 2.44 -30.80
CA ASP A 372 23.43 1.06 -30.75
C ASP A 372 22.40 0.04 -31.27
N GLY A 373 22.86 -0.98 -32.03
CA GLY A 373 22.03 -2.08 -32.53
C GLY A 373 22.09 -3.31 -31.62
N SER A 374 20.96 -3.98 -31.35
CA SER A 374 20.90 -5.18 -30.48
C SER A 374 20.35 -6.45 -31.15
N HIS A 375 19.95 -6.37 -32.42
CA HIS A 375 19.36 -7.49 -33.17
C HIS A 375 18.21 -8.23 -32.44
N GLY A 376 17.44 -7.51 -31.61
CA GLY A 376 16.30 -8.08 -30.84
C GLY A 376 16.70 -8.83 -29.56
N PHE A 377 17.96 -8.93 -29.23
CA PHE A 377 18.38 -9.56 -27.97
C PHE A 377 18.01 -8.71 -26.74
N PRO A 378 17.72 -9.34 -25.60
CA PRO A 378 17.45 -8.61 -24.36
C PRO A 378 18.71 -8.09 -23.65
N LEU A 379 19.87 -8.71 -23.85
CA LEU A 379 21.15 -8.29 -23.30
C LEU A 379 22.19 -8.13 -24.43
N LYS A 380 23.15 -7.24 -24.23
CA LYS A 380 24.23 -7.00 -25.20
C LYS A 380 25.51 -6.58 -24.48
N CYS A 381 26.67 -7.02 -25.05
CA CYS A 381 27.97 -6.43 -24.79
C CYS A 381 28.45 -5.73 -26.07
N PRO A 382 28.86 -4.45 -26.04
CA PRO A 382 29.25 -3.70 -27.24
C PRO A 382 30.58 -4.18 -27.81
N ALA A 383 30.72 -4.14 -29.14
CA ALA A 383 32.00 -4.37 -29.82
C ALA A 383 32.98 -3.22 -29.60
N SER A 384 34.20 -3.34 -30.16
CA SER A 384 35.26 -2.30 -30.04
C SER A 384 34.81 -0.94 -30.58
N PHE A 385 34.03 -0.93 -31.65
CA PHE A 385 33.51 0.26 -32.36
C PHE A 385 32.09 0.69 -31.89
N GLU A 386 31.52 0.03 -30.88
CA GLU A 386 30.20 0.33 -30.32
C GLU A 386 30.33 0.77 -28.87
N PRO A 387 29.34 1.54 -28.34
CA PRO A 387 28.26 2.23 -29.06
C PRO A 387 28.75 3.44 -29.86
N VAL A 388 27.96 3.86 -30.87
CA VAL A 388 28.25 5.04 -31.71
C VAL A 388 27.51 6.23 -31.10
N ILE A 389 28.04 6.75 -30.01
CA ILE A 389 27.46 7.87 -29.26
C ILE A 389 27.71 9.17 -30.03
N PRO A 390 26.68 10.03 -30.22
CA PRO A 390 26.85 11.35 -30.84
C PRO A 390 27.86 12.23 -30.09
N VAL A 391 28.55 13.08 -30.82
CA VAL A 391 29.44 14.08 -30.23
C VAL A 391 28.68 15.04 -29.34
N GLU A 392 29.27 15.43 -28.21
CA GLU A 392 28.67 16.34 -27.21
C GLU A 392 27.30 15.86 -26.68
N THR A 393 27.13 14.55 -26.52
CA THR A 393 25.97 13.97 -25.86
C THR A 393 25.90 14.43 -24.39
N ASP A 394 24.73 14.91 -23.95
CA ASP A 394 24.53 15.36 -22.55
C ASP A 394 24.23 14.21 -21.60
N LEU A 395 23.53 13.18 -22.07
CA LEU A 395 23.11 12.03 -21.28
C LEU A 395 23.10 10.76 -22.10
N VAL A 396 23.69 9.68 -21.57
CA VAL A 396 23.56 8.33 -22.12
C VAL A 396 22.68 7.47 -21.21
N ILE A 397 21.77 6.73 -21.82
CA ILE A 397 20.90 5.79 -21.11
C ILE A 397 21.16 4.37 -21.62
N GLY A 398 21.73 3.52 -20.76
CA GLY A 398 21.92 2.10 -21.03
C GLY A 398 20.64 1.30 -20.76
N VAL A 399 20.26 0.40 -21.66
CA VAL A 399 19.06 -0.43 -21.53
C VAL A 399 19.41 -1.90 -21.57
N ALA A 400 18.83 -2.71 -20.67
CA ALA A 400 18.86 -4.17 -20.74
C ALA A 400 17.50 -4.76 -20.41
N GLY A 401 17.19 -5.94 -20.95
CA GLY A 401 15.96 -6.68 -20.67
C GLY A 401 16.19 -7.74 -19.60
N ALA A 402 15.38 -7.71 -18.54
CA ALA A 402 15.36 -8.72 -17.49
C ALA A 402 15.01 -10.13 -18.02
N SER A 403 14.39 -10.23 -19.19
CA SER A 403 14.08 -11.50 -19.85
C SER A 403 15.31 -12.32 -20.23
N ALA A 404 16.52 -11.76 -20.11
CA ALA A 404 17.78 -12.48 -20.23
C ALA A 404 18.08 -13.37 -19.01
N VAL A 405 17.60 -13.01 -17.82
CA VAL A 405 17.89 -13.72 -16.57
C VAL A 405 17.38 -15.17 -16.60
N GLY A 406 18.25 -16.10 -16.19
CA GLY A 406 17.95 -17.53 -16.19
C GLY A 406 18.01 -18.21 -17.57
N LYS A 407 18.49 -17.50 -18.59
CA LYS A 407 18.77 -18.04 -19.92
C LYS A 407 20.28 -18.01 -20.19
N SER A 408 20.77 -18.83 -21.14
CA SER A 408 22.19 -18.85 -21.45
C SER A 408 22.65 -17.56 -22.17
N PHE A 409 23.93 -17.19 -21.99
CA PHE A 409 24.50 -16.06 -22.72
C PHE A 409 24.43 -16.28 -24.24
N ARG A 410 24.61 -17.51 -24.70
CA ARG A 410 24.50 -17.87 -26.13
C ARG A 410 23.14 -17.51 -26.70
N GLU A 411 22.04 -17.76 -25.95
CA GLU A 411 20.67 -17.57 -26.44
C GLU A 411 20.19 -16.13 -26.30
N LYS A 412 20.63 -15.42 -25.26
CA LYS A 412 20.01 -14.15 -24.87
C LYS A 412 20.94 -12.94 -24.77
N CYS A 413 22.23 -13.11 -25.12
CA CYS A 413 23.17 -12.00 -25.14
C CYS A 413 23.73 -11.78 -26.54
N HIS A 414 23.49 -10.63 -27.15
CA HIS A 414 24.17 -10.22 -28.38
C HIS A 414 25.65 -10.04 -28.09
N ARG A 415 26.51 -10.70 -28.88
CA ARG A 415 27.97 -10.80 -28.65
C ARG A 415 28.32 -11.51 -27.35
N SER A 416 27.70 -12.67 -27.12
CA SER A 416 27.86 -13.48 -25.91
C SER A 416 29.30 -13.75 -25.52
N TRP A 417 30.18 -14.03 -26.49
CA TRP A 417 31.63 -14.25 -26.25
C TRP A 417 32.29 -13.04 -25.58
N THR A 418 32.04 -11.83 -26.05
CA THR A 418 32.61 -10.60 -25.46
C THR A 418 32.09 -10.40 -24.03
N ALA A 419 30.79 -10.64 -23.79
CA ALA A 419 30.21 -10.59 -22.47
C ALA A 419 30.82 -11.63 -21.53
N CYS A 420 30.93 -12.88 -21.98
CA CYS A 420 31.45 -14.00 -21.18
C CYS A 420 32.92 -13.77 -20.80
N GLN A 421 33.75 -13.31 -21.74
CA GLN A 421 35.14 -12.99 -21.47
C GLN A 421 35.30 -11.91 -20.41
N SER A 422 34.48 -10.86 -20.45
CA SER A 422 34.52 -9.76 -19.49
C SER A 422 33.95 -10.13 -18.12
N LEU A 423 32.97 -11.03 -18.09
CA LEU A 423 32.28 -11.46 -16.86
C LEU A 423 32.93 -12.68 -16.19
N GLY A 424 33.87 -13.36 -16.86
CA GLY A 424 34.44 -14.63 -16.38
C GLY A 424 33.40 -15.77 -16.46
N ARG A 425 32.58 -15.82 -17.53
CA ARG A 425 31.52 -16.79 -17.79
C ARG A 425 31.77 -17.61 -19.04
N LEU A 426 31.03 -18.70 -19.18
CA LEU A 426 30.94 -19.46 -20.42
C LEU A 426 29.65 -19.13 -21.19
N PRO A 427 29.58 -19.30 -22.51
CA PRO A 427 28.38 -19.00 -23.30
C PRO A 427 27.15 -19.81 -22.89
N GLU A 428 27.33 -20.98 -22.30
CA GLU A 428 26.31 -21.89 -21.81
C GLU A 428 25.85 -21.55 -20.39
N ASP A 429 26.60 -20.73 -19.64
CA ASP A 429 26.21 -20.30 -18.28
C ASP A 429 24.91 -19.49 -18.34
N LEU A 430 24.13 -19.62 -17.27
CA LEU A 430 22.90 -18.86 -17.12
C LEU A 430 23.20 -17.43 -16.66
N ILE A 431 22.62 -16.46 -17.35
CA ILE A 431 22.69 -15.03 -17.01
C ILE A 431 22.04 -14.82 -15.66
N THR A 432 22.75 -14.20 -14.74
CA THR A 432 22.23 -13.81 -13.42
C THR A 432 21.79 -12.35 -13.40
N GLU A 433 21.06 -11.96 -12.37
CA GLU A 433 20.64 -10.58 -12.11
C GLU A 433 21.87 -9.64 -11.99
N GLN A 434 22.94 -10.15 -11.37
CA GLN A 434 24.21 -9.43 -11.24
C GLN A 434 24.89 -9.22 -12.60
N ASP A 435 24.87 -10.20 -13.48
CA ASP A 435 25.47 -10.08 -14.82
C ASP A 435 24.76 -9.00 -15.64
N VAL A 436 23.42 -8.89 -15.52
CA VAL A 436 22.64 -7.82 -16.18
C VAL A 436 23.08 -6.44 -15.68
N ILE A 437 23.20 -6.25 -14.37
CA ILE A 437 23.63 -4.97 -13.78
C ILE A 437 25.07 -4.65 -14.18
N ARG A 438 25.99 -5.62 -14.15
CA ARG A 438 27.38 -5.42 -14.57
C ARG A 438 27.49 -5.01 -16.05
N CYS A 439 26.71 -5.64 -16.93
CA CYS A 439 26.64 -5.25 -18.35
C CYS A 439 26.14 -3.81 -18.55
N LEU A 440 25.31 -3.29 -17.64
CA LEU A 440 24.82 -1.92 -17.69
C LEU A 440 25.81 -0.91 -17.10
N THR A 441 26.49 -1.24 -16.00
CA THR A 441 27.21 -0.27 -15.18
C THR A 441 28.74 -0.28 -15.33
N GLU A 442 29.32 -1.35 -15.88
CA GLU A 442 30.77 -1.45 -16.06
C GLU A 442 31.20 -0.97 -17.45
N LYS A 443 32.51 -0.53 -17.57
CA LYS A 443 33.07 0.03 -18.82
C LYS A 443 33.22 -0.96 -19.97
N PHE A 444 33.16 -2.25 -19.73
CA PHE A 444 33.10 -3.24 -20.80
C PHE A 444 31.70 -3.37 -21.41
N GLY A 445 30.68 -2.95 -20.69
CA GLY A 445 29.25 -3.02 -21.05
C GLY A 445 28.73 -1.71 -21.64
N GLN A 446 27.50 -1.34 -21.29
CA GLN A 446 26.82 -0.19 -21.89
C GLN A 446 27.40 1.18 -21.49
N LYS A 447 28.26 1.22 -20.47
CA LYS A 447 29.01 2.42 -20.05
C LYS A 447 30.30 2.63 -20.82
N LYS A 448 30.54 1.84 -21.85
CA LYS A 448 31.71 1.97 -22.72
C LYS A 448 31.62 3.24 -23.56
N ASN A 449 32.75 3.98 -23.69
CA ASN A 449 32.86 5.23 -24.42
C ASN A 449 31.87 6.34 -23.95
N VAL A 450 31.42 6.28 -22.67
CA VAL A 450 30.55 7.28 -22.08
C VAL A 450 31.38 8.25 -21.25
N ASP A 451 31.45 9.51 -21.69
CA ASP A 451 32.18 10.60 -21.02
C ASP A 451 31.25 11.71 -20.47
N CYS A 452 29.95 11.47 -20.44
CA CYS A 452 28.91 12.38 -19.95
C CYS A 452 28.08 11.73 -18.85
N GLU A 453 26.97 12.38 -18.43
CA GLU A 453 26.04 11.78 -17.47
C GLU A 453 25.49 10.43 -17.98
N TYR A 454 25.38 9.47 -17.06
CA TYR A 454 24.90 8.13 -17.37
C TYR A 454 23.72 7.73 -16.48
N ARG A 455 22.76 7.05 -17.09
CA ARG A 455 21.61 6.41 -16.42
C ARG A 455 21.44 5.01 -17.00
N TYR A 456 20.69 4.15 -16.31
CA TYR A 456 20.36 2.85 -16.89
C TYR A 456 18.96 2.38 -16.56
N VAL A 457 18.44 1.48 -17.40
CA VAL A 457 17.09 0.92 -17.30
C VAL A 457 17.18 -0.60 -17.45
N VAL A 458 16.62 -1.33 -16.48
CA VAL A 458 16.31 -2.76 -16.66
C VAL A 458 14.82 -2.85 -16.98
N ASN A 459 14.51 -3.18 -18.21
CA ASN A 459 13.15 -3.35 -18.72
C ASN A 459 12.70 -4.82 -18.67
N GLN A 460 11.43 -5.11 -18.99
CA GLN A 460 10.86 -6.47 -19.01
C GLN A 460 10.90 -7.15 -17.62
N ALA A 461 10.79 -6.39 -16.57
CA ALA A 461 10.89 -6.89 -15.19
C ALA A 461 9.72 -7.78 -14.77
N GLU A 462 8.60 -7.74 -15.49
CA GLU A 462 7.42 -8.58 -15.28
C GLU A 462 7.67 -10.07 -15.44
N VAL A 463 8.74 -10.45 -16.14
CA VAL A 463 9.07 -11.87 -16.34
C VAL A 463 9.83 -12.49 -15.16
N LEU A 464 10.30 -11.67 -14.22
CA LEU A 464 11.08 -12.13 -13.08
C LEU A 464 10.18 -12.71 -11.97
N SER A 465 10.61 -13.81 -11.37
CA SER A 465 10.05 -14.27 -10.10
C SER A 465 10.35 -13.28 -8.97
N LYS A 466 9.57 -13.30 -7.88
CA LYS A 466 9.78 -12.44 -6.71
C LYS A 466 11.23 -12.48 -6.20
N LYS A 467 11.82 -13.68 -6.09
CA LYS A 467 13.21 -13.88 -5.63
C LYS A 467 14.24 -13.27 -6.58
N GLN A 468 14.00 -13.36 -7.89
CA GLN A 468 14.87 -12.73 -8.89
C GLN A 468 14.76 -11.21 -8.84
N MET A 469 13.56 -10.69 -8.69
CA MET A 469 13.31 -9.24 -8.51
C MET A 469 14.05 -8.70 -7.29
N GLU A 470 13.94 -9.35 -6.14
CA GLU A 470 14.63 -8.95 -4.91
C GLU A 470 16.15 -8.91 -5.10
N ARG A 471 16.74 -9.90 -5.79
CA ARG A 471 18.17 -9.92 -6.10
C ARG A 471 18.58 -8.81 -7.08
N LEU A 472 17.78 -8.59 -8.13
CA LEU A 472 18.05 -7.52 -9.09
C LEU A 472 18.06 -6.14 -8.41
N LEU A 473 17.06 -5.87 -7.57
CA LEU A 473 16.96 -4.62 -6.81
C LEU A 473 18.11 -4.48 -5.79
N TYR A 474 18.55 -5.56 -5.18
CA TYR A 474 19.73 -5.56 -4.29
C TYR A 474 21.00 -5.11 -5.04
N PHE A 475 21.28 -5.67 -6.23
CA PHE A 475 22.44 -5.28 -7.04
C PHE A 475 22.31 -3.86 -7.60
N GLN A 476 21.11 -3.42 -7.94
CA GLN A 476 20.84 -2.05 -8.37
C GLN A 476 21.18 -1.03 -7.28
N LYS A 477 20.79 -1.27 -6.02
CA LYS A 477 21.08 -0.38 -4.88
C LYS A 477 22.57 -0.15 -4.65
N SER A 478 23.41 -1.09 -4.99
CA SER A 478 24.85 -0.98 -4.81
C SER A 478 25.53 -0.08 -5.85
N GLN A 479 24.79 0.39 -6.87
CA GLN A 479 25.34 1.22 -7.93
C GLN A 479 25.29 2.71 -7.61
N THR A 480 26.26 3.46 -8.11
CA THR A 480 26.31 4.92 -7.97
C THR A 480 25.50 5.66 -9.04
N ASP A 481 25.34 5.04 -10.21
CA ASP A 481 24.56 5.60 -11.31
C ASP A 481 23.06 5.46 -11.03
N ILE A 482 22.26 6.41 -11.51
CA ILE A 482 20.80 6.35 -11.41
C ILE A 482 20.30 5.25 -12.33
N GLY A 483 19.68 4.23 -11.74
CA GLY A 483 19.07 3.12 -12.46
C GLY A 483 17.61 2.91 -12.08
N VAL A 484 16.82 2.40 -13.02
CA VAL A 484 15.41 2.04 -12.77
C VAL A 484 15.09 0.65 -13.31
N VAL A 485 14.22 -0.06 -12.61
CA VAL A 485 13.70 -1.37 -13.04
C VAL A 485 12.23 -1.18 -13.39
N ILE A 486 11.87 -1.51 -14.63
CA ILE A 486 10.55 -1.18 -15.18
C ILE A 486 9.95 -2.33 -16.01
N SER A 487 8.66 -2.19 -16.29
CA SER A 487 7.94 -2.94 -17.30
C SER A 487 7.14 -1.98 -18.16
N PHE A 488 7.52 -1.83 -19.44
CA PHE A 488 6.72 -1.05 -20.40
C PHE A 488 5.38 -1.72 -20.72
N SER A 489 5.33 -3.04 -20.77
CA SER A 489 4.11 -3.79 -21.08
C SER A 489 3.04 -3.65 -20.01
N MET A 490 3.44 -3.43 -18.74
CA MET A 490 2.54 -3.28 -17.60
C MET A 490 2.45 -1.84 -17.08
N GLU A 491 3.13 -0.87 -17.71
CA GLU A 491 3.26 0.51 -17.22
C GLU A 491 3.61 0.59 -15.73
N ARG A 492 4.55 -0.26 -15.30
CA ARG A 492 4.98 -0.39 -13.91
C ARG A 492 6.46 -0.16 -13.75
N TRP A 493 6.83 0.30 -12.56
CA TRP A 493 8.20 0.40 -12.12
C TRP A 493 8.34 -0.24 -10.74
N TYR A 494 9.54 -0.73 -10.46
CA TYR A 494 9.84 -1.47 -9.25
C TYR A 494 10.89 -0.69 -8.47
N ASN A 495 10.54 -0.31 -7.24
CA ASN A 495 11.46 0.32 -6.31
C ASN A 495 12.04 -0.71 -5.36
N SER A 496 13.30 -0.47 -5.02
CA SER A 496 14.02 -1.21 -4.00
C SER A 496 13.62 -0.77 -2.59
#